data_c027f4601d35a9f283648d6128ba9cd3
#
_entry.id   c027f4601d35a9f283648d6128ba9cd3
#
_cell.length_a   1.000
_cell.length_b   1.000
_cell.length_c   1.000
_cell.angle_alpha   90.00
_cell.angle_beta   90.00
_cell.angle_gamma   90.00
#
_symmetry.space_group_name_H-M   'P 1'
#
loop_
_entity.id
_entity.type
_entity.pdbx_description
1 polymer ?
#
loop_
_entity_poly.entity_id
_entity_poly.type
_entity_poly.pdbx_seq_one_letter_code
_entity_poly.pdbx_strand_id
1 'polypeptide(L)'
;MSKLIKLSRNFIIMGIVLMIIAVIMNDGKIPLFANHYEEKHYVKLADNIKSINIDAINDDVTVEPNDSDNIEISYYDSHISQYKITDNDSTLTIKEQDDNILKLNFNFIIKRKNLIIKVPKKLISELELRNTVGNVKLSDLNLTNVKITSNVGNIKLEKLNITNLSIENTAGNTVVANINSEDGEFNINSESGNIYITTLNNFNIANIKNAFGDVSLNDSSSTKFNIDSSTGNTYINDLNNNSIESISCKISTGNINAKNINASKLISLEARFGNIYADILDKKDNYSSSGNTYYSKSGSKIILVKTEYGDTRTNFIN
;
A
#
# COMPACT_ATOMS: atom_id res chain seq x y z
N MET A 1 43.88 23.55 -5.76
CA MET A 1 43.44 22.69 -6.89
C MET A 1 44.26 21.41 -7.07
N SER A 2 45.58 21.42 -7.04
CA SER A 2 46.41 20.22 -7.26
C SER A 2 46.32 19.10 -6.22
N LYS A 3 46.07 19.41 -4.94
CA LYS A 3 45.91 18.38 -3.87
C LYS A 3 44.60 17.60 -3.99
N LEU A 4 43.51 18.27 -4.35
CA LEU A 4 42.21 17.63 -4.60
C LEU A 4 42.23 16.70 -5.80
N ILE A 5 42.89 17.09 -6.88
CA ILE A 5 43.06 16.26 -8.08
C ILE A 5 43.93 15.04 -7.80
N LYS A 6 44.99 15.16 -6.99
CA LYS A 6 45.80 14.03 -6.56
C LYS A 6 45.03 13.09 -5.66
N LEU A 7 44.18 13.60 -4.75
CA LEU A 7 43.35 12.83 -3.86
C LEU A 7 42.28 12.04 -4.64
N SER A 8 41.56 12.68 -5.56
CA SER A 8 40.55 12.02 -6.41
C SER A 8 41.18 10.94 -7.29
N ARG A 9 42.36 11.18 -7.87
CA ARG A 9 43.09 10.19 -8.65
C ARG A 9 43.47 8.96 -7.81
N ASN A 10 43.88 9.15 -6.57
CA ASN A 10 44.23 8.06 -5.67
C ASN A 10 42.99 7.24 -5.28
N PHE A 11 41.83 7.86 -5.07
CA PHE A 11 40.58 7.14 -4.84
C PHE A 11 40.12 6.34 -6.06
N ILE A 12 40.28 6.87 -7.28
CA ILE A 12 39.99 6.14 -8.51
C ILE A 12 40.91 4.93 -8.67
N ILE A 13 42.20 5.10 -8.44
CA ILE A 13 43.19 3.99 -8.50
C ILE A 13 42.85 2.92 -7.44
N MET A 14 42.55 3.33 -6.20
CA MET A 14 42.17 2.42 -5.14
C MET A 14 40.88 1.67 -5.47
N GLY A 15 39.88 2.33 -6.07
CA GLY A 15 38.66 1.69 -6.55
C GLY A 15 38.92 0.64 -7.63
N ILE A 16 39.80 0.94 -8.59
CA ILE A 16 40.21 -0.03 -9.64
C ILE A 16 40.94 -1.22 -9.04
N VAL A 17 41.86 -1.01 -8.09
CA VAL A 17 42.58 -2.07 -7.41
C VAL A 17 41.62 -2.97 -6.62
N LEU A 18 40.67 -2.42 -5.89
CA LEU A 18 39.66 -3.16 -5.18
C LEU A 18 38.77 -3.97 -6.14
N MET A 19 38.45 -3.42 -7.30
CA MET A 19 37.67 -4.12 -8.32
C MET A 19 38.46 -5.31 -8.91
N ILE A 20 39.77 -5.15 -9.17
CA ILE A 20 40.64 -6.25 -9.62
C ILE A 20 40.78 -7.36 -8.56
N ILE A 21 40.92 -6.97 -7.31
CA ILE A 21 40.98 -7.93 -6.18
C ILE A 21 39.68 -8.72 -6.10
N ALA A 22 38.52 -8.03 -6.23
CA ALA A 22 37.22 -8.69 -6.21
C ALA A 22 37.03 -9.68 -7.36
N VAL A 23 37.54 -9.36 -8.56
CA VAL A 23 37.53 -10.26 -9.73
C VAL A 23 38.43 -11.47 -9.49
N ILE A 24 39.63 -11.28 -8.96
CA ILE A 24 40.57 -12.40 -8.63
C ILE A 24 39.97 -13.30 -7.54
N MET A 25 39.38 -12.74 -6.49
CA MET A 25 38.71 -13.50 -5.42
C MET A 25 37.46 -14.26 -5.91
N ASN A 26 36.94 -13.93 -7.07
CA ASN A 26 35.79 -14.60 -7.69
C ASN A 26 36.20 -15.46 -8.91
N ASP A 27 37.38 -16.10 -8.86
CA ASP A 27 37.96 -16.99 -9.88
C ASP A 27 37.96 -16.37 -11.30
N GLY A 28 38.24 -15.08 -11.41
CA GLY A 28 38.27 -14.37 -12.71
C GLY A 28 36.90 -14.08 -13.32
N LYS A 29 35.83 -14.44 -12.65
CA LYS A 29 34.47 -14.11 -13.10
C LYS A 29 34.13 -12.72 -12.63
N ILE A 30 33.78 -11.85 -13.56
CA ILE A 30 33.23 -10.52 -13.24
C ILE A 30 31.78 -10.77 -12.77
N PRO A 31 31.44 -10.56 -11.49
CA PRO A 31 30.09 -10.86 -10.98
C PRO A 31 28.98 -9.99 -11.60
N LEU A 32 29.37 -9.02 -12.40
CA LEU A 32 28.47 -8.02 -13.01
C LEU A 32 27.50 -8.57 -14.06
N PHE A 33 27.66 -9.81 -14.59
CA PHE A 33 26.96 -10.16 -15.84
C PHE A 33 26.36 -11.56 -15.95
N ALA A 34 26.32 -12.39 -14.91
CA ALA A 34 25.84 -13.74 -15.07
C ALA A 34 25.08 -14.32 -13.86
N ASN A 35 24.06 -13.65 -13.36
CA ASN A 35 23.04 -14.37 -12.60
C ASN A 35 22.18 -15.12 -13.62
N HIS A 36 22.46 -16.41 -13.79
CA HIS A 36 21.58 -17.28 -14.54
C HIS A 36 20.35 -17.55 -13.68
N TYR A 37 19.20 -17.07 -14.12
CA TYR A 37 17.91 -17.32 -13.47
C TYR A 37 17.23 -18.46 -14.22
N GLU A 38 16.82 -19.47 -13.49
CA GLU A 38 16.03 -20.59 -14.00
C GLU A 38 14.56 -20.40 -13.58
N GLU A 39 13.68 -20.43 -14.57
CA GLU A 39 12.25 -20.40 -14.30
C GLU A 39 11.80 -21.74 -13.72
N LYS A 40 11.06 -21.67 -12.63
CA LYS A 40 10.50 -22.81 -11.89
C LYS A 40 8.99 -22.71 -11.81
N HIS A 41 8.36 -23.86 -11.82
CA HIS A 41 6.92 -23.98 -11.66
C HIS A 41 6.61 -24.96 -10.53
N TYR A 42 5.70 -24.57 -9.67
CA TYR A 42 5.18 -25.42 -8.60
C TYR A 42 3.66 -25.49 -8.71
N VAL A 43 3.11 -26.68 -8.63
CA VAL A 43 1.64 -26.91 -8.69
C VAL A 43 1.23 -27.76 -7.52
N LYS A 44 0.20 -27.30 -6.79
CA LYS A 44 -0.36 -27.98 -5.63
C LYS A 44 -1.86 -27.94 -5.67
N LEU A 45 -2.51 -29.07 -5.46
CA LEU A 45 -3.96 -29.12 -5.23
C LEU A 45 -4.30 -28.33 -3.96
N ALA A 46 -5.28 -27.45 -4.05
CA ALA A 46 -5.58 -26.49 -2.96
C ALA A 46 -6.54 -27.02 -1.89
N ASP A 47 -7.00 -28.26 -1.98
CA ASP A 47 -8.10 -28.83 -1.17
C ASP A 47 -8.06 -28.51 0.32
N ASN A 48 -6.88 -28.47 0.93
CA ASN A 48 -6.70 -28.22 2.35
C ASN A 48 -6.08 -26.85 2.66
N ILE A 49 -5.59 -26.13 1.64
CA ILE A 49 -4.89 -24.87 1.84
C ILE A 49 -5.92 -23.75 2.07
N LYS A 50 -5.84 -23.13 3.24
CA LYS A 50 -6.68 -21.97 3.63
C LYS A 50 -5.88 -20.69 3.75
N SER A 51 -4.57 -20.78 3.98
CA SER A 51 -3.68 -19.64 4.19
C SER A 51 -2.48 -19.72 3.27
N ILE A 52 -2.06 -18.57 2.73
CA ILE A 52 -0.82 -18.43 1.95
C ILE A 52 0.03 -17.36 2.61
N ASN A 53 1.28 -17.73 2.93
CA ASN A 53 2.31 -16.84 3.46
C ASN A 53 3.40 -16.64 2.42
N ILE A 54 3.63 -15.40 2.01
CA ILE A 54 4.63 -15.01 1.01
C ILE A 54 5.67 -14.12 1.67
N ASP A 55 6.94 -14.46 1.52
CA ASP A 55 8.08 -13.67 2.00
C ASP A 55 9.06 -13.50 0.84
N ALA A 56 8.95 -12.38 0.12
CA ALA A 56 9.77 -12.04 -1.04
C ALA A 56 10.76 -10.92 -0.67
N ILE A 57 11.98 -11.00 -1.23
CA ILE A 57 13.04 -10.03 -0.94
C ILE A 57 13.19 -9.03 -2.09
N ASN A 58 13.30 -9.49 -3.33
CA ASN A 58 13.65 -8.64 -4.46
C ASN A 58 12.73 -8.76 -5.69
N ASP A 59 11.61 -9.43 -5.58
CA ASP A 59 10.74 -9.72 -6.72
C ASP A 59 9.46 -8.91 -6.71
N ASP A 60 8.93 -8.65 -7.90
CA ASP A 60 7.55 -8.21 -8.04
C ASP A 60 6.62 -9.40 -7.77
N VAL A 61 5.64 -9.23 -6.89
CA VAL A 61 4.71 -10.29 -6.47
C VAL A 61 3.34 -10.03 -7.07
N THR A 62 2.81 -11.02 -7.79
CA THR A 62 1.44 -10.99 -8.32
C THR A 62 0.65 -12.17 -7.77
N VAL A 63 -0.52 -11.89 -7.19
CA VAL A 63 -1.48 -12.92 -6.81
C VAL A 63 -2.77 -12.68 -7.59
N GLU A 64 -3.17 -13.69 -8.33
CA GLU A 64 -4.33 -13.62 -9.23
C GLU A 64 -5.13 -14.95 -9.20
N PRO A 65 -6.41 -14.96 -9.62
CA PRO A 65 -7.17 -16.18 -9.66
C PRO A 65 -6.79 -17.06 -10.85
N ASN A 66 -7.04 -18.35 -10.72
CA ASN A 66 -7.16 -19.27 -11.84
C ASN A 66 -8.51 -19.99 -11.82
N ASP A 67 -8.78 -20.71 -12.90
CA ASP A 67 -10.02 -21.49 -13.06
C ASP A 67 -9.85 -22.98 -12.67
N SER A 68 -8.66 -23.36 -12.17
CA SER A 68 -8.37 -24.72 -11.69
C SER A 68 -8.50 -24.81 -10.17
N ASP A 69 -8.55 -26.04 -9.64
CA ASP A 69 -8.52 -26.31 -8.20
C ASP A 69 -7.09 -26.33 -7.64
N ASN A 70 -6.09 -25.98 -8.44
CA ASN A 70 -4.69 -25.97 -8.06
C ASN A 70 -4.21 -24.55 -7.74
N ILE A 71 -3.26 -24.46 -6.80
CA ILE A 71 -2.38 -23.31 -6.66
C ILE A 71 -1.20 -23.52 -7.60
N GLU A 72 -0.96 -22.55 -8.46
CA GLU A 72 0.16 -22.56 -9.42
C GLU A 72 1.11 -21.41 -9.08
N ILE A 73 2.41 -21.71 -8.95
CA ILE A 73 3.42 -20.72 -8.60
C ILE A 73 4.50 -20.74 -9.67
N SER A 74 4.73 -19.61 -10.30
CA SER A 74 5.85 -19.39 -11.23
C SER A 74 6.85 -18.43 -10.59
N TYR A 75 8.10 -18.83 -10.53
CA TYR A 75 9.16 -18.08 -9.87
C TYR A 75 10.52 -18.34 -10.56
N TYR A 76 11.54 -17.63 -10.14
CA TYR A 76 12.89 -17.74 -10.67
C TYR A 76 13.90 -18.03 -9.59
N ASP A 77 14.62 -19.12 -9.72
CA ASP A 77 15.75 -19.46 -8.86
C ASP A 77 17.07 -19.07 -9.50
N SER A 78 18.04 -18.74 -8.67
CA SER A 78 19.44 -18.53 -9.03
C SER A 78 20.35 -19.11 -7.95
N HIS A 79 21.65 -19.06 -8.15
CA HIS A 79 22.60 -19.50 -7.14
C HIS A 79 22.70 -18.58 -5.91
N ILE A 80 22.12 -17.38 -5.98
CA ILE A 80 22.13 -16.39 -4.87
C ILE A 80 20.77 -16.21 -4.23
N SER A 81 19.68 -16.55 -4.91
CA SER A 81 18.31 -16.42 -4.41
C SER A 81 17.50 -17.63 -4.86
N GLN A 82 16.87 -18.30 -3.94
CA GLN A 82 16.04 -19.49 -4.19
C GLN A 82 14.75 -19.40 -3.40
N TYR A 83 13.67 -19.89 -4.00
CA TYR A 83 12.40 -20.01 -3.30
C TYR A 83 12.26 -21.36 -2.63
N LYS A 84 11.99 -21.35 -1.32
CA LYS A 84 11.56 -22.52 -0.57
C LYS A 84 10.04 -22.49 -0.45
N ILE A 85 9.40 -23.48 -1.05
CA ILE A 85 7.94 -23.66 -0.97
C ILE A 85 7.69 -24.85 -0.05
N THR A 86 6.90 -24.62 1.01
CA THR A 86 6.53 -25.65 1.98
C THR A 86 5.05 -25.56 2.26
N ASP A 87 4.41 -26.70 2.37
CA ASP A 87 3.03 -26.81 2.84
C ASP A 87 2.99 -27.51 4.19
N ASN A 88 2.14 -27.00 5.06
CA ASN A 88 1.93 -27.55 6.37
C ASN A 88 0.42 -27.56 6.65
N ASP A 89 -0.23 -28.70 6.44
CA ASP A 89 -1.67 -28.98 6.57
C ASP A 89 -2.59 -27.98 5.85
N SER A 90 -2.69 -26.74 6.32
CA SER A 90 -3.60 -25.73 5.79
C SER A 90 -2.89 -24.46 5.31
N THR A 91 -1.58 -24.39 5.45
CA THR A 91 -0.80 -23.18 5.11
C THR A 91 0.28 -23.49 4.08
N LEU A 92 0.25 -22.77 2.97
CA LEU A 92 1.31 -22.76 1.98
C LEU A 92 2.26 -21.58 2.25
N THR A 93 3.53 -21.87 2.49
CA THR A 93 4.57 -20.85 2.71
C THR A 93 5.50 -20.81 1.51
N ILE A 94 5.66 -19.63 0.93
CA ILE A 94 6.52 -19.32 -0.21
C ILE A 94 7.54 -18.30 0.31
N LYS A 95 8.78 -18.73 0.48
CA LYS A 95 9.83 -17.91 1.09
C LYS A 95 11.05 -17.82 0.18
N GLU A 96 11.44 -16.59 -0.20
CA GLU A 96 12.72 -16.33 -0.82
C GLU A 96 13.85 -16.45 0.22
N GLN A 97 14.88 -17.24 -0.11
CA GLN A 97 16.07 -17.42 0.70
C GLN A 97 17.24 -16.77 -0.03
N ASP A 98 17.90 -15.81 0.64
CA ASP A 98 19.14 -15.22 0.16
C ASP A 98 20.28 -15.80 0.98
N ASP A 99 21.06 -16.69 0.38
CA ASP A 99 22.22 -17.36 1.05
C ASP A 99 23.44 -16.44 1.21
N ASN A 100 23.33 -15.17 0.80
CA ASN A 100 24.49 -14.27 0.70
C ASN A 100 24.40 -12.99 1.55
N ILE A 101 24.21 -13.12 2.85
CA ILE A 101 24.27 -11.98 3.81
C ILE A 101 25.64 -11.25 3.81
N LEU A 102 26.71 -11.82 3.25
CA LEU A 102 28.06 -11.26 3.27
C LEU A 102 28.72 -11.00 1.90
N LYS A 103 28.06 -11.26 0.80
CA LYS A 103 28.60 -10.85 -0.51
C LYS A 103 28.06 -9.46 -0.83
N LEU A 104 28.93 -8.46 -0.76
CA LEU A 104 28.71 -7.12 -1.32
C LEU A 104 28.45 -7.27 -2.82
N ASN A 105 27.21 -7.59 -3.16
CA ASN A 105 26.78 -7.62 -4.55
C ASN A 105 26.58 -6.18 -5.02
N PHE A 106 27.61 -5.63 -5.70
CA PHE A 106 27.52 -4.39 -6.45
C PHE A 106 26.67 -4.52 -7.73
N ASN A 107 25.71 -5.43 -7.75
CA ASN A 107 24.78 -5.58 -8.86
C ASN A 107 23.74 -4.46 -8.82
N PHE A 108 24.12 -3.28 -9.29
CA PHE A 108 23.21 -2.14 -9.51
C PHE A 108 22.14 -2.40 -10.59
N ILE A 109 22.17 -3.55 -11.26
CA ILE A 109 21.19 -3.95 -12.27
C ILE A 109 20.61 -5.30 -11.86
N ILE A 110 19.90 -5.34 -10.73
CA ILE A 110 19.03 -6.47 -10.43
C ILE A 110 17.80 -6.33 -11.35
N LYS A 111 17.76 -7.14 -12.39
CA LYS A 111 16.53 -7.27 -13.16
C LYS A 111 15.52 -7.98 -12.26
N ARG A 112 14.53 -7.23 -11.75
CA ARG A 112 13.44 -7.78 -10.96
C ARG A 112 12.79 -8.92 -11.72
N LYS A 113 12.50 -9.99 -11.02
CA LYS A 113 11.75 -11.13 -11.53
C LYS A 113 10.33 -11.05 -11.02
N ASN A 114 9.49 -11.90 -11.49
CA ASN A 114 8.10 -11.96 -11.07
C ASN A 114 7.87 -13.27 -10.33
N LEU A 115 7.37 -13.17 -9.12
CA LEU A 115 6.74 -14.25 -8.42
C LEU A 115 5.24 -14.18 -8.72
N ILE A 116 4.71 -15.13 -9.49
CA ILE A 116 3.30 -15.17 -9.85
C ILE A 116 2.64 -16.34 -9.15
N ILE A 117 1.61 -16.05 -8.39
CA ILE A 117 0.83 -17.05 -7.65
C ILE A 117 -0.60 -17.00 -8.15
N LYS A 118 -1.03 -18.09 -8.75
CA LYS A 118 -2.41 -18.27 -9.20
C LYS A 118 -3.15 -19.16 -8.23
N VAL A 119 -4.29 -18.68 -7.73
CA VAL A 119 -5.06 -19.35 -6.69
C VAL A 119 -6.49 -19.64 -7.15
N PRO A 120 -7.12 -20.74 -6.69
CA PRO A 120 -8.52 -20.98 -6.93
C PRO A 120 -9.40 -19.88 -6.34
N LYS A 121 -10.44 -19.46 -7.04
CA LYS A 121 -11.31 -18.34 -6.66
C LYS A 121 -12.02 -18.48 -5.30
N LYS A 122 -12.12 -19.66 -4.72
CA LYS A 122 -13.01 -19.93 -3.58
C LYS A 122 -12.35 -20.55 -2.35
N LEU A 123 -11.06 -20.90 -2.38
CA LEU A 123 -10.48 -21.76 -1.35
C LEU A 123 -9.58 -21.08 -0.34
N ILE A 124 -9.00 -19.94 -0.69
CA ILE A 124 -8.03 -19.24 0.16
C ILE A 124 -8.74 -18.18 1.00
N SER A 125 -8.63 -18.30 2.32
CA SER A 125 -9.23 -17.33 3.26
C SER A 125 -8.24 -16.27 3.72
N GLU A 126 -6.97 -16.62 3.84
CA GLU A 126 -5.95 -15.74 4.43
C GLU A 126 -4.74 -15.58 3.52
N LEU A 127 -4.29 -14.36 3.37
CA LEU A 127 -3.08 -14.01 2.64
C LEU A 127 -2.21 -13.08 3.48
N GLU A 128 -1.03 -13.54 3.87
CA GLU A 128 0.01 -12.69 4.44
C GLU A 128 1.15 -12.56 3.42
N LEU A 129 1.48 -11.32 3.02
CA LEU A 129 2.51 -11.02 2.06
C LEU A 129 3.49 -10.01 2.65
N ARG A 130 4.77 -10.38 2.68
CA ARG A 130 5.88 -9.48 3.00
C ARG A 130 6.77 -9.36 1.78
N ASN A 131 7.06 -8.12 1.38
CA ASN A 131 7.96 -7.83 0.28
C ASN A 131 8.97 -6.75 0.68
N THR A 132 10.25 -7.05 0.53
CA THR A 132 11.29 -6.06 0.88
C THR A 132 11.50 -5.06 -0.24
N VAL A 133 11.66 -5.51 -1.48
CA VAL A 133 11.83 -4.63 -2.66
C VAL A 133 11.10 -5.23 -3.85
N GLY A 134 10.12 -4.52 -4.36
CA GLY A 134 9.34 -4.95 -5.51
C GLY A 134 7.90 -4.50 -5.41
N ASN A 135 7.19 -4.55 -6.52
CA ASN A 135 5.79 -4.18 -6.54
C ASN A 135 4.92 -5.37 -6.10
N VAL A 136 3.80 -5.07 -5.48
CA VAL A 136 2.80 -6.06 -5.08
C VAL A 136 1.51 -5.79 -5.84
N LYS A 137 0.97 -6.84 -6.48
CA LYS A 137 -0.32 -6.78 -7.16
C LYS A 137 -1.22 -7.92 -6.72
N LEU A 138 -2.42 -7.60 -6.26
CA LEU A 138 -3.50 -8.54 -6.03
C LEU A 138 -4.70 -8.14 -6.88
N SER A 139 -5.34 -9.09 -7.56
CA SER A 139 -6.53 -8.81 -8.38
C SER A 139 -7.53 -9.95 -8.42
N ASP A 140 -8.80 -9.58 -8.45
CA ASP A 140 -9.94 -10.47 -8.71
C ASP A 140 -10.07 -11.65 -7.70
N LEU A 141 -9.78 -11.40 -6.41
CA LEU A 141 -9.75 -12.42 -5.35
C LEU A 141 -10.88 -12.24 -4.33
N ASN A 142 -11.29 -13.37 -3.73
CA ASN A 142 -12.17 -13.40 -2.57
C ASN A 142 -11.40 -13.97 -1.37
N LEU A 143 -11.19 -13.16 -0.34
CA LEU A 143 -10.36 -13.48 0.82
C LEU A 143 -11.07 -13.00 2.10
N THR A 144 -10.76 -13.59 3.23
CA THR A 144 -11.27 -13.09 4.51
C THR A 144 -10.29 -12.07 5.10
N ASN A 145 -9.03 -12.46 5.23
CA ASN A 145 -8.01 -11.61 5.82
C ASN A 145 -6.84 -11.42 4.85
N VAL A 146 -6.45 -10.18 4.61
CA VAL A 146 -5.28 -9.83 3.81
C VAL A 146 -4.38 -8.92 4.63
N LYS A 147 -3.12 -9.31 4.77
CA LYS A 147 -2.07 -8.49 5.36
C LYS A 147 -0.91 -8.34 4.40
N ILE A 148 -0.55 -7.10 4.08
CA ILE A 148 0.56 -6.77 3.18
C ILE A 148 1.52 -5.85 3.92
N THR A 149 2.79 -6.23 3.97
CA THR A 149 3.89 -5.40 4.46
C THR A 149 4.91 -5.25 3.34
N SER A 150 5.14 -4.02 2.88
CA SER A 150 6.11 -3.70 1.82
C SER A 150 7.07 -2.63 2.30
N ASN A 151 8.38 -2.85 2.10
CA ASN A 151 9.35 -1.83 2.45
C ASN A 151 9.56 -0.85 1.28
N VAL A 152 9.81 -1.34 0.07
CA VAL A 152 10.05 -0.48 -1.10
C VAL A 152 9.36 -1.05 -2.33
N GLY A 153 8.34 -0.36 -2.81
CA GLY A 153 7.58 -0.73 -4.00
C GLY A 153 6.15 -0.23 -3.99
N ASN A 154 5.53 -0.28 -5.12
CA ASN A 154 4.12 0.10 -5.23
C ASN A 154 3.22 -1.09 -4.89
N ILE A 155 2.12 -0.81 -4.22
CA ILE A 155 1.08 -1.80 -3.94
C ILE A 155 -0.14 -1.46 -4.80
N LYS A 156 -0.63 -2.43 -5.56
CA LYS A 156 -1.87 -2.31 -6.33
C LYS A 156 -2.84 -3.42 -5.98
N LEU A 157 -4.00 -3.05 -5.45
CA LEU A 157 -5.10 -3.94 -5.13
C LEU A 157 -6.31 -3.57 -5.98
N GLU A 158 -6.92 -4.55 -6.64
CA GLU A 158 -8.00 -4.29 -7.59
C GLU A 158 -9.04 -5.41 -7.60
N LYS A 159 -10.32 -5.05 -7.49
CA LYS A 159 -11.46 -5.99 -7.55
C LYS A 159 -11.36 -7.14 -6.55
N LEU A 160 -11.25 -6.80 -5.27
CA LEU A 160 -11.18 -7.78 -4.20
C LEU A 160 -12.45 -7.74 -3.35
N ASN A 161 -12.92 -8.91 -2.93
CA ASN A 161 -13.89 -9.03 -1.87
C ASN A 161 -13.14 -9.53 -0.62
N ILE A 162 -13.04 -8.69 0.41
CA ILE A 162 -12.19 -8.94 1.57
C ILE A 162 -12.91 -8.48 2.82
N THR A 163 -12.94 -9.31 3.87
CA THR A 163 -13.47 -8.87 5.15
C THR A 163 -12.50 -7.89 5.81
N ASN A 164 -11.26 -8.28 6.03
CA ASN A 164 -10.26 -7.43 6.68
C ASN A 164 -9.04 -7.21 5.80
N LEU A 165 -8.61 -5.97 5.65
CA LEU A 165 -7.42 -5.59 4.90
C LEU A 165 -6.50 -4.70 5.74
N SER A 166 -5.24 -5.12 5.85
CA SER A 166 -4.18 -4.35 6.50
C SER A 166 -2.99 -4.17 5.55
N ILE A 167 -2.59 -2.93 5.31
CA ILE A 167 -1.46 -2.57 4.46
C ILE A 167 -0.48 -1.70 5.24
N GLU A 168 0.77 -2.12 5.28
CA GLU A 168 1.91 -1.34 5.75
C GLU A 168 2.87 -1.13 4.57
N ASN A 169 3.13 0.12 4.18
CA ASN A 169 4.04 0.46 3.09
C ASN A 169 5.02 1.54 3.52
N THR A 170 6.33 1.22 3.53
CA THR A 170 7.33 2.21 3.93
C THR A 170 7.62 3.18 2.80
N ALA A 171 7.82 2.72 1.56
CA ALA A 171 8.12 3.60 0.44
C ALA A 171 7.50 3.10 -0.88
N GLY A 172 6.66 3.93 -1.48
CA GLY A 172 5.97 3.67 -2.74
C GLY A 172 4.49 4.02 -2.69
N ASN A 173 3.87 4.07 -3.83
CA ASN A 173 2.45 4.41 -3.91
C ASN A 173 1.58 3.18 -3.60
N THR A 174 0.45 3.43 -2.95
CA THR A 174 -0.58 2.43 -2.69
C THR A 174 -1.84 2.78 -3.47
N VAL A 175 -2.26 1.89 -4.35
CA VAL A 175 -3.47 2.02 -5.17
C VAL A 175 -4.45 0.92 -4.82
N VAL A 176 -5.64 1.31 -4.40
CA VAL A 176 -6.73 0.41 -3.98
C VAL A 176 -7.97 0.76 -4.78
N ALA A 177 -8.51 -0.18 -5.55
CA ALA A 177 -9.65 0.07 -6.42
C ALA A 177 -10.66 -1.09 -6.41
N ASN A 178 -11.94 -0.75 -6.31
CA ASN A 178 -13.04 -1.72 -6.36
C ASN A 178 -12.90 -2.83 -5.29
N ILE A 179 -12.82 -2.42 -4.04
CA ILE A 179 -12.73 -3.32 -2.90
C ILE A 179 -14.04 -3.32 -2.14
N ASN A 180 -14.60 -4.50 -1.92
CA ASN A 180 -15.83 -4.68 -1.18
C ASN A 180 -15.60 -5.52 0.07
N SER A 181 -16.33 -5.22 1.13
CA SER A 181 -16.33 -5.97 2.38
C SER A 181 -17.74 -6.36 2.81
N GLU A 182 -17.82 -7.21 3.83
CA GLU A 182 -19.02 -7.52 4.59
C GLU A 182 -18.78 -7.09 6.05
N ASP A 183 -18.75 -5.76 6.29
CA ASP A 183 -18.65 -5.14 7.63
C ASP A 183 -17.30 -5.33 8.36
N GLY A 184 -16.21 -5.45 7.61
CA GLY A 184 -14.86 -5.62 8.19
C GLY A 184 -14.10 -4.32 8.38
N GLU A 185 -12.77 -4.45 8.51
CA GLU A 185 -11.85 -3.32 8.73
C GLU A 185 -10.87 -3.13 7.57
N PHE A 186 -10.67 -1.87 7.22
CA PHE A 186 -9.68 -1.45 6.24
C PHE A 186 -8.64 -0.55 6.92
N ASN A 187 -7.39 -0.98 6.89
CA ASN A 187 -6.30 -0.27 7.52
C ASN A 187 -5.14 -0.08 6.53
N ILE A 188 -4.74 1.17 6.30
CA ILE A 188 -3.50 1.53 5.58
C ILE A 188 -2.62 2.37 6.48
N ASN A 189 -1.34 2.01 6.57
CA ASN A 189 -0.28 2.82 7.16
C ASN A 189 0.86 2.96 6.15
N SER A 190 1.08 4.17 5.63
CA SER A 190 2.14 4.49 4.67
C SER A 190 3.09 5.53 5.26
N GLU A 191 4.40 5.28 5.15
CA GLU A 191 5.40 6.26 5.59
C GLU A 191 5.72 7.27 4.48
N SER A 192 5.87 6.80 3.22
CA SER A 192 6.22 7.68 2.10
C SER A 192 5.63 7.19 0.78
N GLY A 193 4.87 8.03 0.13
CA GLY A 193 4.20 7.78 -1.14
C GLY A 193 2.75 8.25 -1.11
N ASN A 194 2.11 8.21 -2.24
CA ASN A 194 0.72 8.60 -2.36
C ASN A 194 -0.21 7.41 -2.14
N ILE A 195 -1.37 7.67 -1.54
CA ILE A 195 -2.45 6.70 -1.37
C ILE A 195 -3.61 7.10 -2.27
N TYR A 196 -4.01 6.21 -3.16
CA TYR A 196 -5.16 6.39 -4.06
C TYR A 196 -6.18 5.30 -3.78
N ILE A 197 -7.37 5.67 -3.32
CA ILE A 197 -8.47 4.77 -3.03
C ILE A 197 -9.66 5.17 -3.87
N THR A 198 -10.22 4.21 -4.59
CA THR A 198 -11.42 4.39 -5.38
C THR A 198 -12.35 3.19 -5.19
N THR A 199 -13.61 3.47 -4.85
CA THR A 199 -14.63 2.45 -4.65
C THR A 199 -14.27 1.44 -3.57
N LEU A 200 -14.20 1.94 -2.32
CA LEU A 200 -14.04 1.14 -1.12
C LEU A 200 -15.40 1.02 -0.41
N ASN A 201 -16.00 -0.17 -0.38
CA ASN A 201 -17.38 -0.32 0.02
C ASN A 201 -17.58 -1.28 1.19
N ASN A 202 -18.57 -0.95 2.03
CA ASN A 202 -19.13 -1.81 3.08
C ASN A 202 -18.14 -2.24 4.17
N PHE A 203 -17.10 -1.47 4.41
CA PHE A 203 -16.29 -1.63 5.62
C PHE A 203 -16.97 -0.92 6.80
N ASN A 204 -16.88 -1.50 7.99
CA ASN A 204 -17.32 -0.82 9.21
C ASN A 204 -16.43 0.40 9.49
N ILE A 205 -15.13 0.25 9.32
CA ILE A 205 -14.17 1.32 9.54
C ILE A 205 -13.04 1.28 8.50
N ALA A 206 -12.71 2.44 7.94
CA ALA A 206 -11.55 2.65 7.09
C ALA A 206 -10.58 3.62 7.76
N ASN A 207 -9.44 3.12 8.19
CA ASN A 207 -8.34 3.90 8.78
C ASN A 207 -7.24 4.08 7.74
N ILE A 208 -6.92 5.32 7.42
CA ILE A 208 -5.92 5.68 6.42
C ILE A 208 -4.91 6.61 7.07
N LYS A 209 -3.66 6.15 7.20
CA LYS A 209 -2.55 6.95 7.72
C LYS A 209 -1.48 7.13 6.68
N ASN A 210 -1.01 8.37 6.50
CA ASN A 210 0.10 8.69 5.59
C ASN A 210 1.05 9.73 6.22
N ALA A 211 2.32 9.41 6.32
CA ALA A 211 3.26 10.38 6.85
C ALA A 211 3.69 11.41 5.77
N PHE A 212 4.04 10.97 4.55
CA PHE A 212 4.48 11.84 3.47
C PHE A 212 3.87 11.46 2.13
N GLY A 213 3.13 12.38 1.53
CA GLY A 213 2.49 12.23 0.23
C GLY A 213 0.99 12.55 0.28
N ASP A 214 0.38 12.57 -0.87
CA ASP A 214 -1.04 12.89 -1.00
C ASP A 214 -1.92 11.67 -0.71
N VAL A 215 -3.11 11.93 -0.16
CA VAL A 215 -4.17 10.94 0.02
C VAL A 215 -5.36 11.32 -0.85
N SER A 216 -5.83 10.40 -1.66
CA SER A 216 -7.04 10.57 -2.49
C SER A 216 -8.03 9.44 -2.20
N LEU A 217 -9.22 9.81 -1.75
CA LEU A 217 -10.32 8.90 -1.44
C LEU A 217 -11.54 9.32 -2.25
N ASN A 218 -12.00 8.44 -3.14
CA ASN A 218 -13.08 8.74 -4.06
C ASN A 218 -14.14 7.64 -4.06
N ASP A 219 -15.40 8.02 -4.26
CA ASP A 219 -16.53 7.13 -4.53
C ASP A 219 -16.58 5.90 -3.59
N SER A 220 -16.55 6.15 -2.29
CA SER A 220 -16.44 5.11 -1.27
C SER A 220 -17.56 5.21 -0.23
N SER A 221 -17.93 4.07 0.39
CA SER A 221 -19.14 3.98 1.21
C SER A 221 -18.97 3.18 2.52
N SER A 222 -17.81 3.25 3.17
CA SER A 222 -17.62 2.64 4.49
C SER A 222 -18.38 3.41 5.58
N THR A 223 -18.74 2.73 6.67
CA THR A 223 -19.51 3.36 7.76
C THR A 223 -18.72 4.50 8.42
N LYS A 224 -17.42 4.33 8.62
CA LYS A 224 -16.53 5.34 9.21
C LYS A 224 -15.25 5.49 8.42
N PHE A 225 -14.88 6.72 8.14
CA PHE A 225 -13.59 7.07 7.55
C PHE A 225 -12.74 7.88 8.55
N ASN A 226 -11.54 7.39 8.86
CA ASN A 226 -10.53 8.09 9.63
C ASN A 226 -9.29 8.29 8.77
N ILE A 227 -8.97 9.52 8.43
CA ILE A 227 -7.82 9.89 7.62
C ILE A 227 -6.89 10.74 8.49
N ASP A 228 -5.65 10.31 8.64
CA ASP A 228 -4.59 11.01 9.37
C ASP A 228 -3.36 11.17 8.48
N SER A 229 -3.09 12.39 8.05
CA SER A 229 -1.95 12.71 7.18
C SER A 229 -1.02 13.70 7.85
N SER A 230 0.28 13.45 7.79
CA SER A 230 1.25 14.39 8.35
C SER A 230 1.62 15.47 7.34
N THR A 231 2.02 15.10 6.11
CA THR A 231 2.46 16.06 5.09
C THR A 231 2.00 15.63 3.71
N GLY A 232 1.31 16.52 3.00
CA GLY A 232 0.72 16.29 1.67
C GLY A 232 -0.69 16.85 1.62
N ASN A 233 -1.39 16.71 0.51
CA ASN A 233 -2.77 17.12 0.40
C ASN A 233 -3.71 15.92 0.55
N THR A 234 -4.90 16.17 1.07
CA THR A 234 -5.95 15.16 1.16
C THR A 234 -7.14 15.57 0.30
N TYR A 235 -7.52 14.69 -0.60
CA TYR A 235 -8.66 14.82 -1.51
C TYR A 235 -9.72 13.79 -1.15
N ILE A 236 -10.92 14.25 -0.84
CA ILE A 236 -12.06 13.42 -0.46
C ILE A 236 -13.21 13.77 -1.40
N ASN A 237 -13.60 12.88 -2.28
CA ASN A 237 -14.61 13.16 -3.26
C ASN A 237 -15.70 12.08 -3.27
N ASP A 238 -16.96 12.54 -3.43
CA ASP A 238 -18.12 11.68 -3.63
C ASP A 238 -18.37 10.65 -2.52
N LEU A 239 -18.11 11.06 -1.27
CA LEU A 239 -18.45 10.32 -0.06
C LEU A 239 -19.83 10.74 0.44
N ASN A 240 -20.86 10.29 -0.24
CA ASN A 240 -22.25 10.78 -0.03
C ASN A 240 -23.27 9.65 0.19
N ASN A 241 -22.82 8.42 0.41
CA ASN A 241 -23.71 7.30 0.70
C ASN A 241 -24.36 7.44 2.09
N ASN A 242 -25.63 7.10 2.20
CA ASN A 242 -26.41 7.19 3.44
C ASN A 242 -25.90 6.25 4.55
N SER A 243 -25.11 5.24 4.22
CA SER A 243 -24.47 4.35 5.19
C SER A 243 -23.31 5.01 5.97
N ILE A 244 -22.78 6.14 5.48
CA ILE A 244 -21.66 6.83 6.12
C ILE A 244 -22.13 7.53 7.39
N GLU A 245 -21.60 7.09 8.53
CA GLU A 245 -21.87 7.71 9.82
C GLU A 245 -20.89 8.86 10.12
N SER A 246 -19.61 8.66 9.81
CA SER A 246 -18.60 9.67 10.12
C SER A 246 -17.48 9.74 9.09
N ILE A 247 -17.03 10.97 8.84
CA ILE A 247 -15.83 11.31 8.09
C ILE A 247 -14.96 12.16 9.00
N SER A 248 -13.78 11.66 9.37
CA SER A 248 -12.78 12.40 10.14
C SER A 248 -11.48 12.45 9.34
N CYS A 249 -11.03 13.67 9.05
CA CYS A 249 -9.78 13.91 8.34
C CYS A 249 -8.93 14.91 9.10
N LYS A 250 -7.71 14.52 9.47
CA LYS A 250 -6.72 15.39 10.11
C LYS A 250 -5.47 15.46 9.27
N ILE A 251 -4.93 16.67 9.13
CA ILE A 251 -3.69 16.91 8.42
C ILE A 251 -2.81 17.89 9.20
N SER A 252 -1.51 17.58 9.31
CA SER A 252 -0.59 18.51 9.95
C SER A 252 -0.13 19.62 8.99
N THR A 253 0.30 19.26 7.77
CA THR A 253 0.77 20.22 6.77
C THR A 253 0.25 19.87 5.37
N GLY A 254 -0.57 20.75 4.79
CA GLY A 254 -1.17 20.58 3.47
C GLY A 254 -2.64 21.00 3.45
N ASN A 255 -3.31 20.80 2.34
CA ASN A 255 -4.69 21.23 2.17
C ASN A 255 -5.64 20.03 2.20
N ILE A 256 -6.86 20.25 2.72
CA ILE A 256 -7.98 19.33 2.60
C ILE A 256 -8.94 19.86 1.54
N ASN A 257 -9.18 19.07 0.51
CA ASN A 257 -10.18 19.33 -0.52
C ASN A 257 -11.25 18.24 -0.47
N ALA A 258 -12.41 18.57 0.06
CA ALA A 258 -13.52 17.65 0.21
C ALA A 258 -14.68 18.10 -0.66
N LYS A 259 -15.15 17.26 -1.59
CA LYS A 259 -16.25 17.57 -2.51
C LYS A 259 -17.33 16.50 -2.44
N ASN A 260 -18.59 16.94 -2.47
CA ASN A 260 -19.76 16.06 -2.47
C ASN A 260 -19.71 15.06 -1.30
N ILE A 261 -19.44 15.55 -0.09
CA ILE A 261 -19.36 14.69 1.10
C ILE A 261 -20.60 14.80 1.96
N ASN A 262 -21.02 13.68 2.54
CA ASN A 262 -22.05 13.62 3.56
C ASN A 262 -21.78 12.51 4.58
N ALA A 263 -22.28 12.68 5.79
CA ALA A 263 -22.28 11.67 6.85
C ALA A 263 -23.45 11.92 7.79
N SER A 264 -23.99 10.88 8.39
CA SER A 264 -25.19 11.00 9.22
C SER A 264 -24.92 11.61 10.62
N LYS A 265 -23.70 11.44 11.15
CA LYS A 265 -23.37 11.87 12.54
C LYS A 265 -22.26 12.92 12.62
N LEU A 266 -21.16 12.73 11.90
CA LEU A 266 -19.98 13.59 12.03
C LEU A 266 -19.25 13.82 10.72
N ILE A 267 -18.94 15.09 10.43
CA ILE A 267 -17.89 15.47 9.47
C ILE A 267 -16.88 16.32 10.24
N SER A 268 -15.65 15.87 10.38
CA SER A 268 -14.55 16.59 11.01
C SER A 268 -13.38 16.72 10.07
N LEU A 269 -13.10 17.93 9.62
CA LEU A 269 -11.98 18.28 8.76
C LEU A 269 -11.07 19.24 9.49
N GLU A 270 -9.86 18.80 9.83
CA GLU A 270 -8.92 19.58 10.64
C GLU A 270 -7.56 19.66 9.95
N ALA A 271 -7.06 20.88 9.74
CA ALA A 271 -5.72 21.13 9.25
C ALA A 271 -4.95 21.99 10.26
N ARG A 272 -3.68 21.68 10.53
CA ARG A 272 -2.85 22.57 11.31
C ARG A 272 -2.28 23.69 10.46
N PHE A 273 -1.54 23.35 9.39
CA PHE A 273 -0.99 24.30 8.44
C PHE A 273 -1.53 24.00 7.04
N GLY A 274 -2.46 24.83 6.55
CA GLY A 274 -3.07 24.67 5.24
C GLY A 274 -4.53 25.09 5.19
N ASN A 275 -5.09 25.03 4.00
CA ASN A 275 -6.46 25.44 3.74
C ASN A 275 -7.41 24.26 3.68
N ILE A 276 -8.67 24.49 4.03
CA ILE A 276 -9.74 23.51 3.91
C ILE A 276 -10.83 24.06 3.01
N TYR A 277 -11.15 23.30 1.96
CA TYR A 277 -12.26 23.54 1.06
C TYR A 277 -13.23 22.37 1.15
N ALA A 278 -14.46 22.62 1.59
CA ALA A 278 -15.45 21.57 1.80
C ALA A 278 -16.78 21.93 1.13
N ASP A 279 -17.24 21.06 0.22
CA ASP A 279 -18.59 21.06 -0.33
C ASP A 279 -19.38 19.92 0.32
N ILE A 280 -20.34 20.26 1.17
CA ILE A 280 -21.12 19.34 1.97
C ILE A 280 -22.52 19.23 1.40
N LEU A 281 -22.95 18.01 1.08
CA LEU A 281 -24.30 17.72 0.58
C LEU A 281 -25.29 17.75 1.74
N ASP A 282 -25.79 18.94 2.04
CA ASP A 282 -26.85 19.17 3.02
C ASP A 282 -27.38 20.60 2.90
N LYS A 283 -28.58 20.87 3.44
CA LYS A 283 -29.15 22.21 3.43
C LYS A 283 -28.57 23.06 4.57
N LYS A 284 -28.00 24.21 4.23
CA LYS A 284 -27.42 25.15 5.21
C LYS A 284 -28.40 25.52 6.34
N ASP A 285 -29.70 25.68 5.99
CA ASP A 285 -30.73 26.06 6.94
C ASP A 285 -31.00 25.02 8.04
N ASN A 286 -30.50 23.80 7.87
CA ASN A 286 -30.60 22.75 8.88
C ASN A 286 -29.59 22.91 10.04
N TYR A 287 -28.70 23.90 9.98
CA TYR A 287 -27.62 24.08 10.95
C TYR A 287 -27.64 25.44 11.63
N SER A 288 -27.24 25.43 12.92
CA SER A 288 -26.73 26.61 13.62
C SER A 288 -25.20 26.55 13.62
N SER A 289 -24.52 27.70 13.58
CA SER A 289 -23.05 27.75 13.56
C SER A 289 -22.49 28.50 14.75
N SER A 290 -21.34 28.04 15.23
CA SER A 290 -20.49 28.75 16.20
C SER A 290 -19.05 28.66 15.70
N GLY A 291 -18.53 29.76 15.17
CA GLY A 291 -17.25 29.76 14.45
C GLY A 291 -17.26 28.80 13.26
N ASN A 292 -16.31 27.88 13.22
CA ASN A 292 -16.16 26.87 12.15
C ASN A 292 -16.86 25.53 12.49
N THR A 293 -17.76 25.53 13.45
CA THR A 293 -18.53 24.34 13.84
C THR A 293 -20.01 24.57 13.55
N TYR A 294 -20.61 23.60 12.89
CA TYR A 294 -22.03 23.61 12.52
C TYR A 294 -22.73 22.46 13.26
N TYR A 295 -23.82 22.78 13.93
CA TYR A 295 -24.64 21.83 14.68
C TYR A 295 -25.98 21.69 13.98
N SER A 296 -26.42 20.48 13.69
CA SER A 296 -27.77 20.30 13.15
C SER A 296 -28.82 20.76 14.15
N LYS A 297 -29.90 21.35 13.69
CA LYS A 297 -31.03 21.79 14.54
C LYS A 297 -31.71 20.64 15.26
N SER A 298 -31.59 19.41 14.72
CA SER A 298 -32.02 18.18 15.40
C SER A 298 -31.06 17.69 16.48
N GLY A 299 -29.85 18.26 16.58
CA GLY A 299 -28.78 17.82 17.50
C GLY A 299 -28.10 16.50 17.14
N SER A 300 -28.42 15.91 15.99
CA SER A 300 -27.94 14.56 15.61
C SER A 300 -26.64 14.55 14.80
N LYS A 301 -26.25 15.69 14.21
CA LYS A 301 -25.08 15.80 13.33
C LYS A 301 -24.22 17.00 13.68
N ILE A 302 -22.91 16.80 13.62
CA ILE A 302 -21.89 17.84 13.83
C ILE A 302 -21.01 17.92 12.58
N ILE A 303 -20.76 19.15 12.13
CA ILE A 303 -19.80 19.46 11.07
C ILE A 303 -18.76 20.41 11.68
N LEU A 304 -17.51 19.96 11.75
CA LEU A 304 -16.36 20.74 12.22
C LEU A 304 -15.40 20.93 11.05
N VAL A 305 -15.11 22.19 10.71
CA VAL A 305 -14.11 22.52 9.67
C VAL A 305 -13.17 23.55 10.29
N LYS A 306 -11.97 23.15 10.64
CA LYS A 306 -11.05 23.98 11.44
C LYS A 306 -9.63 23.92 10.88
N THR A 307 -8.99 25.09 10.74
CA THR A 307 -7.53 25.20 10.58
C THR A 307 -6.93 26.07 11.69
N GLU A 308 -5.70 25.76 12.11
CA GLU A 308 -4.94 26.63 13.02
C GLU A 308 -4.29 27.78 12.25
N TYR A 309 -3.71 27.48 11.06
CA TYR A 309 -3.02 28.43 10.20
C TYR A 309 -3.43 28.21 8.74
N GLY A 310 -4.36 29.03 8.24
CA GLY A 310 -4.89 28.97 6.89
C GLY A 310 -6.35 29.36 6.82
N ASP A 311 -6.95 29.19 5.65
CA ASP A 311 -8.32 29.56 5.37
C ASP A 311 -9.25 28.34 5.37
N THR A 312 -10.48 28.54 5.79
CA THR A 312 -11.57 27.55 5.66
C THR A 312 -12.68 28.10 4.78
N ARG A 313 -13.11 27.27 3.84
CA ARG A 313 -14.31 27.55 3.04
C ARG A 313 -15.23 26.34 3.06
N THR A 314 -16.41 26.51 3.63
CA THR A 314 -17.46 25.48 3.68
C THR A 314 -18.67 25.93 2.88
N ASN A 315 -19.01 25.16 1.87
CA ASN A 315 -20.23 25.34 1.08
C ASN A 315 -21.22 24.24 1.42
N PHE A 316 -22.49 24.59 1.54
CA PHE A 316 -23.58 23.63 1.59
C PHE A 316 -24.21 23.58 0.21
N ILE A 317 -24.28 22.40 -0.37
CA ILE A 317 -24.78 22.16 -1.72
C ILE A 317 -25.96 21.19 -1.67
N ASN A 318 -26.92 21.34 -2.58
CA ASN A 318 -28.13 20.51 -2.65
C ASN A 318 -27.90 19.26 -3.48
#